data_40f142b980b1539cf2247177f3dda4bb
#
_entry.id   40f142b980b1539cf2247177f3dda4bb
#
_cell.length_a   1.000
_cell.length_b   1.000
_cell.length_c   1.000
_cell.angle_alpha   90.00
_cell.angle_beta   90.00
_cell.angle_gamma   90.00
#
_symmetry.space_group_name_H-M   'P 1'
#
loop_
_entity.id
_entity.type
_entity.pdbx_description
1 polymer ?
#
loop_
_entity_poly.entity_id
_entity_poly.type
_entity_poly.pdbx_seq_one_letter_code
_entity_poly.pdbx_strand_id
1 'polypeptide(L)'
;MLIRHFARQHYEHFVEINFATEPLAKAVFSGSLNTEAVITALSAYARRPLVPGETLIFLDEIQECPQARADIKFLVADGRLDYIESGFLLGA
;
A
#
# COMPACT_ATOMS: atom_id res chain seq x y z
N MET A 1 9.71 3.46 -15.26
CA MET A 1 8.61 2.50 -15.15
C MET A 1 7.27 3.22 -15.18
N LEU A 2 6.31 2.66 -15.88
CA LEU A 2 5.01 3.31 -16.11
C LEU A 2 4.25 3.64 -14.82
N ILE A 3 4.29 2.75 -13.84
CA ILE A 3 3.59 2.97 -12.57
C ILE A 3 4.13 4.18 -11.84
N ARG A 4 5.46 4.33 -11.80
CA ARG A 4 6.06 5.48 -11.12
C ARG A 4 5.73 6.78 -11.85
N HIS A 5 5.73 6.73 -13.18
CA HIS A 5 5.39 7.89 -13.98
C HIS A 5 3.94 8.31 -13.75
N PHE A 6 3.03 7.33 -13.78
CA PHE A 6 1.62 7.56 -13.49
C PHE A 6 1.43 8.17 -12.10
N ALA A 7 2.10 7.61 -11.10
CA ALA A 7 1.97 8.07 -9.72
C ALA A 7 2.42 9.53 -9.57
N ARG A 8 3.52 9.90 -10.21
CA ARG A 8 4.03 11.28 -10.13
C ARG A 8 3.08 12.29 -10.75
N GLN A 9 2.29 11.88 -11.76
CA GLN A 9 1.36 12.77 -12.42
C GLN A 9 0.06 12.95 -11.66
N HIS A 10 -0.33 11.96 -10.85
CA HIS A 10 -1.66 11.92 -10.25
C HIS A 10 -1.67 11.96 -8.72
N TYR A 11 -0.52 11.76 -8.08
CA TYR A 11 -0.45 11.68 -6.62
C TYR A 11 0.71 12.50 -6.07
N GLU A 12 0.45 13.20 -4.96
CA GLU A 12 1.49 13.92 -4.23
C GLU A 12 2.48 12.97 -3.57
N HIS A 13 2.00 11.80 -3.14
CA HIS A 13 2.82 10.83 -2.42
C HIS A 13 2.71 9.46 -3.07
N PHE A 14 3.84 8.82 -3.23
CA PHE A 14 3.91 7.48 -3.79
C PHE A 14 4.77 6.61 -2.87
N VAL A 15 4.20 5.49 -2.41
CA VAL A 15 4.91 4.53 -1.58
C VAL A 15 4.96 3.21 -2.33
N GLU A 16 6.18 2.71 -2.56
CA GLU A 16 6.38 1.44 -3.24
C GLU A 16 6.90 0.42 -2.25
N ILE A 17 6.24 -0.72 -2.15
CA ILE A 17 6.63 -1.83 -1.28
C ILE A 17 6.75 -3.08 -2.13
N ASN A 18 7.94 -3.69 -2.15
CA ASN A 18 8.16 -4.95 -2.83
C ASN A 18 8.40 -6.03 -1.76
N PHE A 19 7.43 -6.93 -1.59
CA PHE A 19 7.49 -7.93 -0.52
C PHE A 19 8.58 -8.98 -0.71
N ALA A 20 9.10 -9.14 -1.94
CA ALA A 20 10.19 -10.06 -2.19
C ALA A 20 11.54 -9.49 -1.75
N THR A 21 11.74 -8.19 -1.94
CA THR A 21 13.01 -7.53 -1.61
C THR A 21 12.99 -6.85 -0.25
N GLU A 22 11.80 -6.64 0.32
CA GLU A 22 11.63 -5.96 1.60
C GLU A 22 10.79 -6.80 2.55
N PRO A 23 11.35 -7.93 3.03
CA PRO A 23 10.57 -8.84 3.88
C PRO A 23 10.09 -8.21 5.19
N LEU A 24 10.75 -7.17 5.68
CA LEU A 24 10.30 -6.47 6.89
C LEU A 24 8.97 -5.76 6.68
N ALA A 25 8.61 -5.44 5.44
CA ALA A 25 7.32 -4.83 5.14
C ALA A 25 6.15 -5.75 5.47
N LYS A 26 6.38 -7.05 5.55
CA LYS A 26 5.34 -8.01 5.92
C LYS A 26 4.79 -7.73 7.32
N ALA A 27 5.61 -7.17 8.19
CA ALA A 27 5.19 -6.85 9.55
C ALA A 27 4.07 -5.82 9.59
N VAL A 28 3.97 -4.96 8.57
CA VAL A 28 2.90 -3.97 8.46
C VAL A 28 1.53 -4.66 8.46
N PHE A 29 1.46 -5.83 7.87
CA PHE A 29 0.21 -6.56 7.69
C PHE A 29 0.05 -7.72 8.67
N SER A 30 0.99 -7.90 9.59
CA SER A 30 0.92 -9.01 10.53
C SER A 30 0.08 -8.64 11.75
N GLY A 31 -0.80 -9.54 12.13
CA GLY A 31 -1.46 -9.51 13.44
C GLY A 31 -2.81 -8.83 13.49
N SER A 32 -2.99 -7.64 12.99
CA SER A 32 -4.25 -6.93 13.17
C SER A 32 -5.07 -6.84 11.87
N LEU A 33 -6.37 -7.05 11.99
CA LEU A 33 -7.31 -6.81 10.89
C LEU A 33 -7.86 -5.39 10.91
N ASN A 34 -7.39 -4.56 11.84
CA ASN A 34 -7.84 -3.19 11.99
C ASN A 34 -7.21 -2.31 10.92
N THR A 35 -8.01 -1.76 10.03
CA THR A 35 -7.55 -0.88 8.95
C THR A 35 -6.75 0.31 9.48
N GLU A 36 -7.18 0.90 10.59
CA GLU A 36 -6.49 2.01 11.21
C GLU A 36 -5.07 1.62 11.61
N ALA A 37 -4.91 0.46 12.22
CA ALA A 37 -3.60 -0.04 12.63
C ALA A 37 -2.69 -0.30 11.42
N VAL A 38 -3.25 -0.83 10.34
CA VAL A 38 -2.47 -1.07 9.12
C VAL A 38 -2.00 0.25 8.52
N ILE A 39 -2.87 1.24 8.44
CA ILE A 39 -2.50 2.55 7.88
C ILE A 39 -1.44 3.23 8.74
N THR A 40 -1.57 3.13 10.07
CA THR A 40 -0.56 3.65 10.98
C THR A 40 0.80 2.98 10.76
N ALA A 41 0.79 1.65 10.61
CA ALA A 41 2.01 0.89 10.35
C ALA A 41 2.61 1.24 8.98
N LEU A 42 1.78 1.46 7.96
CA LEU A 42 2.25 1.91 6.66
C LEU A 42 2.93 3.28 6.74
N SER A 43 2.34 4.21 7.50
CA SER A 43 2.95 5.53 7.72
C SER A 43 4.31 5.42 8.37
N ALA A 44 4.42 4.57 9.38
CA ALA A 44 5.68 4.35 10.08
C ALA A 44 6.72 3.71 9.15
N TYR A 45 6.31 2.76 8.35
CA TYR A 45 7.20 2.09 7.39
C TYR A 45 7.71 3.08 6.35
N ALA A 46 6.80 3.91 5.80
CA ALA A 46 7.14 4.91 4.79
C ALA A 46 7.88 6.12 5.37
N ARG A 47 7.84 6.28 6.69
CA ARG A 47 8.46 7.40 7.40
C ARG A 47 7.90 8.75 6.96
N ARG A 48 6.59 8.78 6.67
CA ARG A 48 5.90 10.02 6.30
C ARG A 48 4.40 9.83 6.47
N PRO A 49 3.66 10.92 6.64
CA PRO A 49 2.20 10.82 6.72
C PRO A 49 1.62 10.36 5.38
N LEU A 50 0.57 9.56 5.45
CA LEU A 50 -0.15 9.10 4.27
C LEU A 50 -1.41 9.94 4.15
N VAL A 51 -1.38 10.91 3.26
CA VAL A 51 -2.47 11.89 3.13
C VAL A 51 -3.63 11.28 2.33
N PRO A 52 -4.83 11.21 2.91
CA PRO A 52 -5.99 10.68 2.18
C PRO A 52 -6.24 11.43 0.88
N GLY A 53 -6.51 10.67 -0.18
CA GLY A 53 -6.79 11.25 -1.49
C GLY A 53 -5.56 11.65 -2.29
N GLU A 54 -4.38 11.68 -1.66
CA GLU A 54 -3.17 12.15 -2.32
C GLU A 54 -2.04 11.12 -2.30
N THR A 55 -2.31 9.91 -1.85
CA THR A 55 -1.31 8.87 -1.69
C THR A 55 -1.66 7.62 -2.49
N LEU A 56 -0.69 7.14 -3.26
CA LEU A 56 -0.79 5.86 -3.96
C LEU A 56 0.20 4.88 -3.33
N ILE A 57 -0.30 3.71 -2.96
CA ILE A 57 0.52 2.62 -2.43
C ILE A 57 0.65 1.54 -3.49
N PHE A 58 1.88 1.24 -3.88
CA PHE A 58 2.15 0.17 -4.84
C PHE A 58 2.67 -1.05 -4.08
N LEU A 59 1.90 -2.14 -4.12
CA LEU A 59 2.25 -3.40 -3.47
C LEU A 59 2.74 -4.37 -4.54
N ASP A 60 4.05 -4.46 -4.69
CA ASP A 60 4.67 -5.33 -5.69
C ASP A 60 5.00 -6.68 -5.05
N GLU A 61 4.91 -7.73 -5.84
CA GLU A 61 5.16 -9.09 -5.38
C GLU A 61 4.27 -9.45 -4.18
N ILE A 62 2.99 -9.09 -4.24
CA ILE A 62 2.07 -9.23 -3.12
C ILE A 62 1.82 -10.69 -2.74
N GLN A 63 2.05 -11.61 -3.68
CA GLN A 63 1.92 -13.04 -3.39
C GLN A 63 2.89 -13.51 -2.32
N GLU A 64 3.98 -12.76 -2.10
CA GLU A 64 4.94 -13.04 -1.04
C GLU A 64 4.42 -12.69 0.34
N CYS A 65 3.29 -12.00 0.42
CA CYS A 65 2.67 -11.61 1.68
C CYS A 65 1.17 -11.90 1.63
N PRO A 66 0.75 -13.15 1.90
CA PRO A 66 -0.67 -13.52 1.83
C PRO A 66 -1.57 -12.68 2.72
N GLN A 67 -1.06 -12.21 3.85
CA GLN A 67 -1.84 -11.36 4.74
C GLN A 67 -2.16 -10.01 4.09
N ALA A 68 -1.22 -9.42 3.37
CA ALA A 68 -1.47 -8.18 2.64
C ALA A 68 -2.54 -8.39 1.58
N ARG A 69 -2.46 -9.50 0.88
CA ARG A 69 -3.46 -9.83 -0.14
C ARG A 69 -4.85 -10.01 0.47
N ALA A 70 -4.92 -10.60 1.65
CA ALA A 70 -6.19 -10.76 2.36
C ALA A 70 -6.74 -9.41 2.85
N ASP A 71 -5.87 -8.51 3.28
CA ASP A 71 -6.26 -7.23 3.87
C ASP A 71 -6.58 -6.17 2.83
N ILE A 72 -6.07 -6.31 1.61
CA ILE A 72 -6.17 -5.23 0.60
C ILE A 72 -7.61 -4.82 0.31
N LYS A 73 -8.53 -5.76 0.30
CA LYS A 73 -9.93 -5.44 0.01
C LYS A 73 -10.54 -4.54 1.09
N PHE A 74 -10.11 -4.70 2.33
CA PHE A 74 -10.58 -3.85 3.43
C PHE A 74 -9.97 -2.46 3.35
N LEU A 75 -8.71 -2.38 2.94
CA LEU A 75 -8.02 -1.11 2.76
C LEU A 75 -8.62 -0.32 1.61
N VAL A 76 -8.94 -0.99 0.50
CA VAL A 76 -9.60 -0.37 -0.64
C VAL A 76 -10.98 0.12 -0.24
N ALA A 77 -11.74 -0.69 0.48
CA ALA A 77 -13.09 -0.31 0.94
C ALA A 77 -13.06 0.88 1.91
N ASP A 78 -12.00 1.01 2.69
CA ASP A 78 -11.80 2.15 3.58
C ASP A 78 -11.71 3.47 2.80
N GLY A 79 -11.10 3.45 1.61
CA GLY A 79 -11.14 4.56 0.68
C GLY A 79 -10.19 5.72 0.94
N ARG A 80 -9.40 5.69 2.01
CA ARG A 80 -8.48 6.79 2.32
C ARG A 80 -7.31 6.89 1.37
N LEU A 81 -6.78 5.74 0.92
CA LEU A 81 -5.61 5.67 0.06
C LEU A 81 -5.95 4.88 -1.19
N ASP A 82 -5.19 5.09 -2.24
CA ASP A 82 -5.32 4.29 -3.45
C ASP A 82 -4.21 3.25 -3.51
N TYR A 83 -4.48 2.11 -4.13
CA TYR A 83 -3.57 0.98 -4.15
C TYR A 83 -3.41 0.42 -5.55
N ILE A 84 -2.19 -0.01 -5.88
CA ILE A 84 -1.89 -0.82 -7.05
C ILE A 84 -1.26 -2.11 -6.57
N GLU A 85 -1.72 -3.23 -7.11
CA GLU A 85 -1.18 -4.56 -6.81
C GLU A 85 -0.64 -5.14 -8.10
N SER A 86 0.69 -5.27 -8.20
CA SER A 86 1.34 -5.94 -9.34
C SER A 86 0.81 -5.49 -10.71
N GLY A 87 0.52 -4.19 -10.85
CA GLY A 87 0.08 -3.61 -12.11
C GLY A 87 -1.41 -3.34 -12.24
N PHE A 88 -2.22 -3.73 -11.25
CA PHE A 88 -3.65 -3.46 -11.25
C PHE A 88 -3.99 -2.36 -10.26
N LEU A 89 -4.70 -1.34 -10.73
CA LEU A 89 -5.16 -0.26 -9.86
C LEU A 89 -6.37 -0.72 -9.05
N LEU A 90 -6.28 -0.55 -7.73
CA LEU A 90 -7.33 -0.90 -6.78
C LEU A 90 -7.75 0.34 -6.02
N GLY A 91 -9.04 0.55 -5.88
CA GLY A 91 -9.56 1.62 -5.05
C GLY A 91 -9.57 3.00 -5.69
N ALA A 92 -9.62 3.06 -7.00
CA ALA A 92 -9.73 4.32 -7.72
C ALA A 92 -11.09 4.48 -8.37
#